data_041bd0e1f866c1be9e64487f5b757eae
#
_entry.id   041bd0e1f866c1be9e64487f5b757eae
#
_cell.length_a   1.000
_cell.length_b   1.000
_cell.length_c   1.000
_cell.angle_alpha   90.00
_cell.angle_beta   90.00
_cell.angle_gamma   90.00
#
_symmetry.space_group_name_H-M   'P 1'
#
loop_
_entity.id
_entity.type
_entity.pdbx_description
1 polymer ?
#
loop_
_entity_poly.entity_id
_entity_poly.type
_entity_poly.pdbx_seq_one_letter_code
_entity_poly.pdbx_strand_id
1 'polypeptide(L)'
;MSDQIPSANITRTRAGQDHYVSDIDETGLGAVDAVADEGAPSSMWGEAWKRLRRRPTFWIAAFIIALAALLALFPSLFTATDPKFCELSSSLAGPTAGHPFGFDKQGCDIYARVVYGARASVSVGILTTIAVVLIGGTVGALAGYFGGWFDALLSRITDVFFAIPLLLAAIVFMQMFKGSRSIMMVVIVLSMFGWTSIARITRGSVLSAKNEEFVTAARATGASRARILLSHIIPNSMAPIIVYATVALGTFIVSEASLSFMGIGLPTSVVSWGADISSAQTSLRTNPMVLFYPGAALALTVLSFIMMGDAVREALDPKARK
;
A
#
# COMPACT_ATOMS: atom_id res chain seq x y z
N MET A 1 64.24 28.29 29.23
CA MET A 1 64.74 27.03 29.81
C MET A 1 63.76 25.97 29.31
N SER A 2 64.16 25.26 28.29
CA SER A 2 63.41 24.24 27.58
C SER A 2 63.71 22.90 28.20
N ASP A 3 62.77 22.31 28.90
CA ASP A 3 62.90 20.92 29.37
C ASP A 3 62.57 19.99 28.21
N GLN A 4 63.61 19.40 27.66
CA GLN A 4 63.54 18.26 26.74
C GLN A 4 63.20 17.03 27.54
N ILE A 5 62.08 16.43 27.28
CA ILE A 5 61.72 15.07 27.71
C ILE A 5 62.55 14.07 26.88
N PRO A 6 63.34 13.20 27.47
CA PRO A 6 64.15 12.23 26.70
C PRO A 6 63.25 11.15 26.10
N SER A 7 63.34 11.01 24.79
CA SER A 7 62.71 9.94 24.03
C SER A 7 63.20 8.59 24.55
N ALA A 8 62.31 7.84 25.21
CA ALA A 8 62.58 6.47 25.60
C ALA A 8 62.60 5.58 24.34
N ASN A 9 63.76 5.16 23.95
CA ASN A 9 64.05 4.24 22.87
C ASN A 9 63.60 2.85 23.27
N ILE A 10 62.38 2.44 22.94
CA ILE A 10 61.87 1.07 23.17
C ILE A 10 62.03 0.31 21.87
N THR A 11 63.22 -0.06 21.49
CA THR A 11 63.51 -1.03 20.45
C THR A 11 64.17 -2.25 21.07
N ARG A 12 63.41 -3.18 21.59
CA ARG A 12 63.82 -4.58 21.71
C ARG A 12 62.83 -5.45 20.96
N THR A 13 62.99 -5.51 19.65
CA THR A 13 62.30 -6.49 18.81
C THR A 13 63.07 -7.83 18.93
N ARG A 14 62.38 -8.92 19.30
CA ARG A 14 62.88 -10.26 19.10
C ARG A 14 62.98 -10.56 17.63
N ALA A 15 64.05 -11.20 17.19
CA ALA A 15 64.25 -11.61 15.80
C ALA A 15 63.05 -12.43 15.32
N GLY A 16 62.34 -11.94 14.29
CA GLY A 16 61.18 -12.59 13.68
C GLY A 16 59.84 -11.95 13.89
N GLN A 17 59.74 -10.76 14.51
CA GLN A 17 58.52 -9.95 14.57
C GLN A 17 58.73 -8.58 13.93
N ASP A 18 58.21 -8.41 12.72
CA ASP A 18 58.08 -7.09 12.12
C ASP A 18 56.93 -6.34 12.80
N HIS A 19 57.29 -5.47 13.76
CA HIS A 19 56.31 -4.52 14.28
C HIS A 19 56.18 -3.39 13.27
N TYR A 20 55.06 -3.36 12.55
CA TYR A 20 54.66 -2.21 11.79
C TYR A 20 54.15 -1.14 12.78
N VAL A 21 55.01 -0.23 13.15
CA VAL A 21 54.60 0.98 13.88
C VAL A 21 54.28 2.04 12.83
N SER A 22 53.01 2.23 12.57
CA SER A 22 52.54 3.39 11.80
C SER A 22 52.88 4.66 12.60
N ASP A 23 53.49 5.64 11.95
CA ASP A 23 53.67 6.97 12.53
C ASP A 23 52.29 7.45 12.98
N ILE A 24 52.18 7.75 14.29
CA ILE A 24 50.96 8.34 14.84
C ILE A 24 50.93 9.79 14.34
N ASP A 25 50.16 10.02 13.28
CA ASP A 25 49.90 11.37 12.83
C ASP A 25 49.03 12.01 13.90
N GLU A 26 49.53 13.04 14.60
CA GLU A 26 48.77 13.71 15.69
C GLU A 26 47.47 14.32 15.22
N THR A 27 47.32 14.50 13.92
CA THR A 27 46.03 14.89 13.28
C THR A 27 45.01 13.75 13.25
N GLY A 28 45.40 12.50 13.44
CA GLY A 28 44.51 11.33 13.39
C GLY A 28 43.48 11.27 14.55
N LEU A 29 43.87 11.72 15.72
CA LEU A 29 42.98 11.73 16.88
C LEU A 29 41.87 12.79 16.76
N GLY A 30 42.14 13.92 16.12
CA GLY A 30 41.11 14.92 15.82
C GLY A 30 40.06 14.46 14.81
N ALA A 31 40.42 13.48 13.94
CA ALA A 31 39.48 12.92 12.97
C ALA A 31 38.57 11.83 13.59
N VAL A 32 39.01 11.18 14.67
CA VAL A 32 38.18 10.16 15.37
C VAL A 32 37.13 10.83 16.27
N ASP A 33 37.46 11.98 16.86
CA ASP A 33 36.53 12.77 17.68
C ASP A 33 35.67 13.76 16.85
N ALA A 34 36.02 13.99 15.58
CA ALA A 34 35.10 14.65 14.65
C ALA A 34 33.96 13.65 14.34
N VAL A 35 33.12 13.37 15.34
CA VAL A 35 31.74 12.92 15.10
C VAL A 35 31.18 13.95 14.13
N ALA A 36 31.07 13.59 12.85
CA ALA A 36 30.35 14.39 11.90
C ALA A 36 29.03 14.76 12.61
N ASP A 37 28.80 16.06 12.75
CA ASP A 37 27.61 16.60 13.41
C ASP A 37 26.40 15.97 12.69
N GLU A 38 26.03 14.76 13.14
CA GLU A 38 24.85 14.06 12.69
C GLU A 38 23.73 14.97 13.20
N GLY A 39 23.29 15.85 12.30
CA GLY A 39 22.23 16.80 12.56
C GLY A 39 21.11 16.12 13.34
N ALA A 40 20.51 16.84 14.29
CA ALA A 40 19.56 16.35 15.29
C ALA A 40 18.75 15.14 14.81
N PRO A 41 18.62 14.06 15.60
CA PRO A 41 18.06 12.78 15.18
C PRO A 41 16.70 13.01 14.53
N SER A 42 16.67 12.92 13.19
CA SER A 42 15.44 13.15 12.44
C SER A 42 14.58 11.90 12.55
N SER A 43 13.30 12.08 12.83
CA SER A 43 12.33 10.99 12.83
C SER A 43 12.36 10.27 11.48
N MET A 44 12.33 8.92 11.48
CA MET A 44 12.24 8.09 10.27
C MET A 44 11.14 8.58 9.31
N TRP A 45 9.99 8.97 9.85
CA TRP A 45 8.86 9.52 9.08
C TRP A 45 9.16 10.90 8.49
N GLY A 46 9.90 11.74 9.23
CA GLY A 46 10.34 13.07 8.75
C GLY A 46 11.29 12.97 7.56
N GLU A 47 12.24 12.04 7.61
CA GLU A 47 13.15 11.77 6.48
C GLU A 47 12.41 11.17 5.29
N ALA A 48 11.53 10.18 5.52
CA ALA A 48 10.68 9.62 4.48
C ALA A 48 9.88 10.71 3.76
N TRP A 49 9.27 11.64 4.52
CA TRP A 49 8.54 12.77 3.94
C TRP A 49 9.43 13.72 3.12
N LYS A 50 10.63 14.05 3.62
CA LYS A 50 11.60 14.88 2.87
C LYS A 50 11.99 14.26 1.54
N ARG A 51 12.10 12.92 1.47
CA ARG A 51 12.40 12.16 0.25
C ARG A 51 11.20 12.09 -0.69
N LEU A 52 10.01 11.74 -0.17
CA LEU A 52 8.76 11.66 -0.94
C LEU A 52 8.46 12.96 -1.69
N ARG A 53 8.50 14.10 -1.01
CA ARG A 53 8.15 15.41 -1.60
C ARG A 53 9.09 15.86 -2.74
N ARG A 54 10.27 15.24 -2.86
CA ARG A 54 11.23 15.54 -3.93
C ARG A 54 10.99 14.73 -5.21
N ARG A 55 10.11 13.73 -5.17
CA ARG A 55 9.85 12.83 -6.28
C ARG A 55 8.65 13.28 -7.10
N PRO A 56 8.80 13.51 -8.41
CA PRO A 56 7.67 13.88 -9.27
C PRO A 56 6.63 12.77 -9.34
N THR A 57 7.04 11.49 -9.32
CA THR A 57 6.15 10.32 -9.34
C THR A 57 5.20 10.31 -8.15
N PHE A 58 5.65 10.74 -6.97
CA PHE A 58 4.79 10.88 -5.79
C PHE A 58 3.67 11.91 -6.03
N TRP A 59 3.99 13.08 -6.58
CA TRP A 59 3.00 14.13 -6.81
C TRP A 59 2.00 13.78 -7.90
N ILE A 60 2.45 13.09 -8.98
CA ILE A 60 1.56 12.58 -10.04
C ILE A 60 0.58 11.58 -9.43
N ALA A 61 1.09 10.58 -8.69
CA ALA A 61 0.25 9.58 -8.04
C ALA A 61 -0.72 10.23 -7.02
N ALA A 62 -0.22 11.13 -6.18
CA ALA A 62 -1.03 11.83 -5.19
C ALA A 62 -2.14 12.67 -5.83
N PHE A 63 -1.85 13.35 -6.93
CA PHE A 63 -2.85 14.13 -7.66
C PHE A 63 -3.98 13.25 -8.22
N ILE A 64 -3.63 12.14 -8.89
CA ILE A 64 -4.66 11.24 -9.46
C ILE A 64 -5.46 10.55 -8.35
N ILE A 65 -4.81 10.12 -7.26
CA ILE A 65 -5.50 9.55 -6.10
C ILE A 65 -6.44 10.58 -5.46
N ALA A 66 -5.99 11.82 -5.28
CA ALA A 66 -6.81 12.90 -4.75
C ALA A 66 -8.01 13.19 -5.66
N LEU A 67 -7.80 13.21 -6.98
CA LEU A 67 -8.88 13.36 -7.95
C LEU A 67 -9.89 12.21 -7.85
N ALA A 68 -9.42 10.96 -7.83
CA ALA A 68 -10.30 9.79 -7.67
C ALA A 68 -11.09 9.84 -6.35
N ALA A 69 -10.46 10.28 -5.25
CA ALA A 69 -11.12 10.48 -3.97
C ALA A 69 -12.17 11.60 -4.02
N LEU A 70 -11.87 12.72 -4.70
CA LEU A 70 -12.84 13.82 -4.89
C LEU A 70 -14.03 13.37 -5.73
N LEU A 71 -13.81 12.63 -6.82
CA LEU A 71 -14.87 12.03 -7.63
C LEU A 71 -15.75 11.09 -6.80
N ALA A 72 -15.14 10.27 -5.95
CA ALA A 72 -15.86 9.32 -5.10
C ALA A 72 -16.68 10.01 -3.99
N LEU A 73 -16.13 11.05 -3.36
CA LEU A 73 -16.77 11.74 -2.24
C LEU A 73 -17.80 12.77 -2.70
N PHE A 74 -17.46 13.54 -3.71
CA PHE A 74 -18.22 14.71 -4.18
C PHE A 74 -18.49 14.67 -5.70
N PRO A 75 -19.15 13.61 -6.23
CA PRO A 75 -19.41 13.50 -7.68
C PRO A 75 -20.25 14.66 -8.23
N SER A 76 -21.14 15.22 -7.43
CA SER A 76 -22.01 16.34 -7.82
C SER A 76 -21.26 17.65 -8.11
N LEU A 77 -19.97 17.78 -7.70
CA LEU A 77 -19.14 18.92 -8.09
C LEU A 77 -18.69 18.85 -9.55
N PHE A 78 -18.68 17.66 -10.13
CA PHE A 78 -18.17 17.42 -11.48
C PHE A 78 -19.28 17.29 -12.52
N THR A 79 -20.44 16.79 -12.11
CA THR A 79 -21.62 16.68 -12.99
C THR A 79 -22.92 16.75 -12.20
N ALA A 80 -23.90 17.45 -12.76
CA ALA A 80 -25.26 17.49 -12.25
C ALA A 80 -26.15 16.38 -12.86
N THR A 81 -25.67 15.67 -13.88
CA THR A 81 -26.41 14.62 -14.59
C THR A 81 -26.53 13.37 -13.72
N ASP A 82 -27.74 12.83 -13.61
CA ASP A 82 -27.97 11.54 -12.94
C ASP A 82 -27.35 10.41 -13.79
N PRO A 83 -26.39 9.64 -13.27
CA PRO A 83 -25.75 8.55 -14.01
C PRO A 83 -26.69 7.38 -14.35
N LYS A 84 -27.91 7.38 -13.79
CA LYS A 84 -28.94 6.36 -14.02
C LYS A 84 -30.03 6.83 -14.99
N PHE A 85 -30.02 8.10 -15.35
CA PHE A 85 -30.91 8.63 -16.35
C PHE A 85 -30.40 8.26 -17.74
N CYS A 86 -31.15 7.42 -18.46
CA CYS A 86 -30.76 6.85 -19.73
C CYS A 86 -31.92 6.95 -20.72
N GLU A 87 -31.65 7.53 -21.90
CA GLU A 87 -32.64 7.68 -22.98
C GLU A 87 -32.16 6.95 -24.22
N LEU A 88 -32.90 5.93 -24.64
CA LEU A 88 -32.54 5.13 -25.82
C LEU A 88 -32.43 5.95 -27.12
N SER A 89 -33.11 7.10 -27.20
CA SER A 89 -33.00 8.09 -28.29
C SER A 89 -31.53 8.59 -28.46
N SER A 90 -30.78 8.61 -27.35
CA SER A 90 -29.36 9.02 -27.32
C SER A 90 -28.39 7.86 -27.41
N SER A 91 -28.85 6.62 -27.71
CA SER A 91 -28.00 5.42 -27.78
C SER A 91 -26.80 5.63 -28.69
N LEU A 92 -25.58 5.44 -28.13
CA LEU A 92 -24.29 5.61 -28.79
C LEU A 92 -24.06 6.99 -29.42
N ALA A 93 -24.83 8.00 -29.03
CA ALA A 93 -24.63 9.37 -29.51
C ALA A 93 -23.26 9.89 -29.05
N GLY A 94 -22.61 10.65 -29.94
CA GLY A 94 -21.30 11.26 -29.67
C GLY A 94 -21.37 12.38 -28.61
N PRO A 95 -20.21 12.98 -28.29
CA PRO A 95 -20.13 14.09 -27.36
C PRO A 95 -21.02 15.27 -27.77
N THR A 96 -21.71 15.84 -26.79
CA THR A 96 -22.58 17.03 -26.94
C THR A 96 -22.32 18.00 -25.79
N ALA A 97 -22.85 19.22 -25.89
CA ALA A 97 -22.74 20.19 -24.82
C ALA A 97 -23.37 19.64 -23.51
N GLY A 98 -22.56 19.61 -22.44
CA GLY A 98 -22.95 19.00 -21.15
C GLY A 98 -22.66 17.51 -21.02
N HIS A 99 -22.35 16.81 -22.12
CA HIS A 99 -22.06 15.36 -22.15
C HIS A 99 -20.74 15.10 -22.90
N PRO A 100 -19.58 15.42 -22.28
CA PRO A 100 -18.28 15.46 -23.00
C PRO A 100 -17.80 14.09 -23.50
N PHE A 101 -18.27 12.98 -22.93
CA PHE A 101 -17.89 11.61 -23.34
C PHE A 101 -18.95 10.93 -24.20
N GLY A 102 -20.09 11.61 -24.47
CA GLY A 102 -21.22 11.02 -25.19
C GLY A 102 -21.98 9.99 -24.33
N PHE A 103 -22.68 9.09 -25.02
CA PHE A 103 -23.62 8.18 -24.42
C PHE A 103 -23.29 6.71 -24.70
N ASP A 104 -23.63 5.85 -23.76
CA ASP A 104 -23.48 4.41 -23.91
C ASP A 104 -24.61 3.80 -24.77
N LYS A 105 -24.61 2.47 -24.93
CA LYS A 105 -25.62 1.74 -25.71
C LYS A 105 -27.04 1.93 -25.16
N GLN A 106 -27.18 2.18 -23.87
CA GLN A 106 -28.47 2.37 -23.20
C GLN A 106 -28.90 3.86 -23.23
N GLY A 107 -28.03 4.74 -23.77
CA GLY A 107 -28.25 6.18 -23.79
C GLY A 107 -28.00 6.87 -22.45
N CYS A 108 -27.15 6.25 -21.60
CA CYS A 108 -26.72 6.87 -20.36
C CYS A 108 -25.45 7.71 -20.61
N ASP A 109 -25.34 8.83 -19.90
CA ASP A 109 -24.15 9.70 -19.98
C ASP A 109 -22.90 9.01 -19.42
N ILE A 110 -21.92 8.78 -20.28
CA ILE A 110 -20.66 8.09 -19.90
C ILE A 110 -19.86 8.93 -18.91
N TYR A 111 -19.82 10.26 -19.05
CA TYR A 111 -19.09 11.12 -18.12
C TYR A 111 -19.66 11.04 -16.71
N ALA A 112 -21.00 11.18 -16.56
CA ALA A 112 -21.67 11.04 -15.28
C ALA A 112 -21.40 9.64 -14.67
N ARG A 113 -21.44 8.57 -15.46
CA ARG A 113 -21.17 7.20 -15.00
C ARG A 113 -19.71 7.02 -14.55
N VAL A 114 -18.74 7.55 -15.27
CA VAL A 114 -17.31 7.51 -14.86
C VAL A 114 -17.12 8.25 -13.53
N VAL A 115 -17.70 9.45 -13.39
CA VAL A 115 -17.62 10.26 -12.16
C VAL A 115 -18.26 9.53 -10.97
N TYR A 116 -19.51 9.11 -11.09
CA TYR A 116 -20.23 8.45 -10.00
C TYR A 116 -19.74 7.02 -9.74
N GLY A 117 -19.22 6.33 -10.77
CA GLY A 117 -18.67 4.99 -10.67
C GLY A 117 -17.42 4.92 -9.77
N ALA A 118 -16.68 6.04 -9.68
CA ALA A 118 -15.55 6.17 -8.75
C ALA A 118 -15.96 5.83 -7.31
N ARG A 119 -17.16 6.25 -6.88
CA ARG A 119 -17.65 6.04 -5.51
C ARG A 119 -17.66 4.56 -5.14
N ALA A 120 -18.25 3.71 -5.98
CA ALA A 120 -18.35 2.29 -5.69
C ALA A 120 -16.98 1.60 -5.78
N SER A 121 -16.25 1.78 -6.87
CA SER A 121 -14.97 1.11 -7.11
C SER A 121 -13.90 1.51 -6.09
N VAL A 122 -13.75 2.81 -5.79
CA VAL A 122 -12.78 3.29 -4.78
C VAL A 122 -13.19 2.89 -3.37
N SER A 123 -14.49 2.94 -3.03
CA SER A 123 -14.97 2.52 -1.70
C SER A 123 -14.68 1.05 -1.43
N VAL A 124 -14.93 0.15 -2.41
CA VAL A 124 -14.59 -1.27 -2.26
C VAL A 124 -13.09 -1.43 -2.02
N GLY A 125 -12.24 -0.78 -2.81
CA GLY A 125 -10.78 -0.86 -2.63
C GLY A 125 -10.34 -0.42 -1.23
N ILE A 126 -10.80 0.75 -0.78
CA ILE A 126 -10.43 1.31 0.54
C ILE A 126 -10.94 0.43 1.68
N LEU A 127 -12.23 0.10 1.70
CA LEU A 127 -12.84 -0.66 2.78
C LEU A 127 -12.25 -2.07 2.88
N THR A 128 -12.01 -2.74 1.73
CA THR A 128 -11.34 -4.04 1.70
C THR A 128 -9.92 -3.94 2.23
N THR A 129 -9.15 -2.94 1.81
CA THR A 129 -7.78 -2.75 2.29
C THR A 129 -7.74 -2.52 3.80
N ILE A 130 -8.61 -1.67 4.33
CA ILE A 130 -8.70 -1.44 5.78
C ILE A 130 -9.02 -2.75 6.51
N ALA A 131 -10.02 -3.49 6.05
CA ALA A 131 -10.41 -4.76 6.68
C ALA A 131 -9.27 -5.79 6.64
N VAL A 132 -8.59 -5.92 5.50
CA VAL A 132 -7.45 -6.83 5.30
C VAL A 132 -6.26 -6.45 6.16
N VAL A 133 -5.97 -5.13 6.30
CA VAL A 133 -4.90 -4.64 7.19
C VAL A 133 -5.24 -4.92 8.65
N LEU A 134 -6.47 -4.72 9.06
CA LEU A 134 -6.90 -5.00 10.44
C LEU A 134 -6.85 -6.50 10.74
N ILE A 135 -7.41 -7.34 9.90
CA ILE A 135 -7.43 -8.79 10.10
C ILE A 135 -6.02 -9.37 9.99
N GLY A 136 -5.37 -9.17 8.84
CA GLY A 136 -4.07 -9.73 8.54
C GLY A 136 -2.97 -9.13 9.41
N GLY A 137 -3.03 -7.82 9.67
CA GLY A 137 -2.11 -7.13 10.58
C GLY A 137 -2.19 -7.70 11.99
N THR A 138 -3.39 -7.91 12.53
CA THR A 138 -3.59 -8.50 13.85
C THR A 138 -3.10 -9.94 13.90
N VAL A 139 -3.52 -10.79 12.95
CA VAL A 139 -3.09 -12.19 12.88
C VAL A 139 -1.57 -12.30 12.75
N GLY A 140 -0.97 -11.53 11.84
CA GLY A 140 0.48 -11.52 11.62
C GLY A 140 1.26 -11.01 12.82
N ALA A 141 0.77 -9.93 13.47
CA ALA A 141 1.41 -9.37 14.65
C ALA A 141 1.40 -10.36 15.84
N LEU A 142 0.26 -11.01 16.07
CA LEU A 142 0.13 -12.02 17.13
C LEU A 142 1.01 -13.24 16.85
N ALA A 143 1.01 -13.78 15.61
CA ALA A 143 1.84 -14.90 15.21
C ALA A 143 3.33 -14.57 15.41
N GLY A 144 3.83 -13.45 14.88
CA GLY A 144 5.21 -13.03 14.98
C GLY A 144 5.66 -12.76 16.42
N TYR A 145 4.80 -12.13 17.22
CA TYR A 145 5.15 -11.76 18.59
C TYR A 145 5.19 -12.94 19.55
N PHE A 146 4.12 -13.76 19.59
CA PHE A 146 4.04 -14.87 20.54
C PHE A 146 4.92 -16.05 20.13
N GLY A 147 5.02 -16.37 18.84
CA GLY A 147 5.86 -17.47 18.37
C GLY A 147 5.36 -18.86 18.77
N GLY A 148 6.24 -19.86 18.68
CA GLY A 148 5.98 -21.23 19.13
C GLY A 148 4.78 -21.89 18.43
N TRP A 149 3.98 -22.69 19.19
CA TRP A 149 2.84 -23.41 18.62
C TRP A 149 1.72 -22.47 18.12
N PHE A 150 1.58 -21.31 18.76
CA PHE A 150 0.57 -20.31 18.37
C PHE A 150 0.87 -19.72 17.00
N ASP A 151 2.14 -19.41 16.74
CA ASP A 151 2.62 -19.01 15.42
C ASP A 151 2.41 -20.12 14.39
N ALA A 152 2.75 -21.37 14.74
CA ALA A 152 2.55 -22.51 13.85
C ALA A 152 1.06 -22.67 13.48
N LEU A 153 0.14 -22.55 14.44
CA LEU A 153 -1.30 -22.66 14.21
C LEU A 153 -1.80 -21.54 13.28
N LEU A 154 -1.50 -20.27 13.61
CA LEU A 154 -1.94 -19.13 12.79
C LEU A 154 -1.35 -19.15 11.39
N SER A 155 -0.09 -19.59 11.25
CA SER A 155 0.54 -19.75 9.93
C SER A 155 -0.16 -20.85 9.12
N ARG A 156 -0.54 -21.97 9.74
CA ARG A 156 -1.30 -23.03 9.03
C ARG A 156 -2.67 -22.56 8.57
N ILE A 157 -3.39 -21.83 9.42
CA ILE A 157 -4.67 -21.21 9.01
C ILE A 157 -4.43 -20.27 7.81
N THR A 158 -3.40 -19.40 7.90
CA THR A 158 -3.05 -18.50 6.80
C THR A 158 -2.72 -19.27 5.52
N ASP A 159 -2.00 -20.39 5.61
CA ASP A 159 -1.64 -21.22 4.46
C ASP A 159 -2.86 -21.85 3.79
N VAL A 160 -3.85 -22.32 4.56
CA VAL A 160 -5.12 -22.86 4.03
C VAL A 160 -5.85 -21.80 3.22
N PHE A 161 -6.02 -20.59 3.76
CA PHE A 161 -6.69 -19.51 3.04
C PHE A 161 -5.89 -19.02 1.83
N PHE A 162 -4.57 -18.96 1.93
CA PHE A 162 -3.69 -18.54 0.84
C PHE A 162 -3.70 -19.50 -0.35
N ALA A 163 -3.92 -20.80 -0.11
CA ALA A 163 -4.01 -21.80 -1.17
C ALA A 163 -5.25 -21.61 -2.07
N ILE A 164 -6.26 -20.89 -1.60
CA ILE A 164 -7.48 -20.62 -2.35
C ILE A 164 -7.29 -19.36 -3.21
N PRO A 165 -7.37 -19.45 -4.56
CA PRO A 165 -7.28 -18.26 -5.41
C PRO A 165 -8.37 -17.25 -5.07
N LEU A 166 -7.99 -16.01 -4.73
CA LEU A 166 -8.88 -14.95 -4.28
C LEU A 166 -10.12 -14.77 -5.18
N LEU A 167 -9.91 -14.63 -6.49
CA LEU A 167 -11.02 -14.40 -7.43
C LEU A 167 -11.94 -15.61 -7.53
N LEU A 168 -11.41 -16.84 -7.51
CA LEU A 168 -12.25 -18.05 -7.55
C LEU A 168 -13.11 -18.15 -6.29
N ALA A 169 -12.53 -17.93 -5.12
CA ALA A 169 -13.29 -17.87 -3.88
C ALA A 169 -14.37 -16.80 -3.93
N ALA A 170 -14.01 -15.60 -4.37
CA ALA A 170 -14.95 -14.49 -4.47
C ALA A 170 -16.12 -14.80 -5.42
N ILE A 171 -15.86 -15.41 -6.58
CA ILE A 171 -16.91 -15.85 -7.53
C ILE A 171 -17.89 -16.82 -6.86
N VAL A 172 -17.38 -17.84 -6.17
CA VAL A 172 -18.22 -18.86 -5.52
C VAL A 172 -19.10 -18.20 -4.44
N PHE A 173 -18.50 -17.41 -3.54
CA PHE A 173 -19.24 -16.76 -2.47
C PHE A 173 -20.26 -15.75 -2.98
N MET A 174 -19.90 -14.91 -3.95
CA MET A 174 -20.82 -13.93 -4.54
C MET A 174 -22.01 -14.62 -5.26
N GLN A 175 -21.82 -15.81 -5.81
CA GLN A 175 -22.91 -16.59 -6.40
C GLN A 175 -23.81 -17.23 -5.34
N MET A 176 -23.25 -17.71 -4.23
CA MET A 176 -24.06 -18.23 -3.11
C MET A 176 -24.99 -17.15 -2.53
N PHE A 177 -24.55 -15.90 -2.48
CA PHE A 177 -25.30 -14.77 -1.93
C PHE A 177 -25.85 -13.82 -3.00
N LYS A 178 -26.26 -14.37 -4.13
CA LYS A 178 -26.73 -13.61 -5.30
C LYS A 178 -27.84 -12.61 -4.98
N GLY A 179 -28.72 -12.93 -4.02
CA GLY A 179 -29.84 -12.05 -3.60
C GLY A 179 -29.45 -10.91 -2.69
N SER A 180 -28.23 -10.89 -2.13
CA SER A 180 -27.77 -9.90 -1.15
C SER A 180 -26.54 -9.10 -1.63
N ARG A 181 -26.38 -8.97 -2.95
CA ARG A 181 -25.24 -8.24 -3.52
C ARG A 181 -25.26 -6.77 -3.12
N SER A 182 -24.14 -6.31 -2.59
CA SER A 182 -23.93 -4.93 -2.17
C SER A 182 -22.43 -4.62 -2.14
N ILE A 183 -22.07 -3.35 -2.01
CA ILE A 183 -20.68 -2.93 -1.79
C ILE A 183 -20.08 -3.68 -0.58
N MET A 184 -20.84 -3.74 0.52
CA MET A 184 -20.36 -4.38 1.75
C MET A 184 -20.15 -5.89 1.56
N MET A 185 -21.00 -6.56 0.79
CA MET A 185 -20.83 -7.99 0.50
C MET A 185 -19.55 -8.27 -0.28
N VAL A 186 -19.23 -7.45 -1.29
CA VAL A 186 -17.95 -7.54 -2.03
C VAL A 186 -16.77 -7.31 -1.09
N VAL A 187 -16.84 -6.29 -0.23
CA VAL A 187 -15.80 -6.00 0.78
C VAL A 187 -15.57 -7.20 1.71
N ILE A 188 -16.64 -7.77 2.25
CA ILE A 188 -16.55 -8.91 3.17
C ILE A 188 -15.89 -10.11 2.47
N VAL A 189 -16.34 -10.45 1.26
CA VAL A 189 -15.83 -11.60 0.52
C VAL A 189 -14.36 -11.40 0.15
N LEU A 190 -13.98 -10.25 -0.39
CA LEU A 190 -12.59 -9.97 -0.72
C LEU A 190 -11.70 -9.91 0.53
N SER A 191 -12.20 -9.40 1.65
CA SER A 191 -11.46 -9.35 2.91
C SER A 191 -11.27 -10.74 3.53
N MET A 192 -12.27 -11.61 3.41
CA MET A 192 -12.23 -12.98 3.96
C MET A 192 -11.09 -13.82 3.38
N PHE A 193 -10.66 -13.55 2.15
CA PHE A 193 -9.57 -14.28 1.49
C PHE A 193 -8.32 -13.44 1.25
N GLY A 194 -8.44 -12.11 1.20
CA GLY A 194 -7.34 -11.20 0.87
C GLY A 194 -6.36 -10.90 2.02
N TRP A 195 -6.69 -11.23 3.27
CA TRP A 195 -5.89 -10.88 4.46
C TRP A 195 -4.56 -11.64 4.60
N THR A 196 -4.42 -12.77 3.92
CA THR A 196 -3.31 -13.72 4.10
C THR A 196 -1.94 -13.15 3.76
N SER A 197 -1.84 -12.38 2.69
CA SER A 197 -0.57 -11.76 2.27
C SER A 197 -0.08 -10.73 3.29
N ILE A 198 -0.99 -9.89 3.79
CA ILE A 198 -0.61 -8.88 4.81
C ILE A 198 -0.27 -9.54 6.14
N ALA A 199 -0.92 -10.66 6.50
CA ALA A 199 -0.57 -11.42 7.69
C ALA A 199 0.88 -11.94 7.63
N ARG A 200 1.30 -12.47 6.48
CA ARG A 200 2.69 -12.94 6.28
C ARG A 200 3.71 -11.79 6.34
N ILE A 201 3.40 -10.65 5.71
CA ILE A 201 4.27 -9.47 5.73
C ILE A 201 4.39 -8.94 7.16
N THR A 202 3.27 -8.77 7.86
CA THR A 202 3.24 -8.28 9.24
C THR A 202 3.99 -9.24 10.17
N ARG A 203 3.77 -10.56 10.04
CA ARG A 203 4.50 -11.56 10.81
C ARG A 203 6.02 -11.44 10.61
N GLY A 204 6.48 -11.36 9.36
CA GLY A 204 7.90 -11.20 9.05
C GLY A 204 8.50 -9.92 9.65
N SER A 205 7.79 -8.80 9.51
CA SER A 205 8.22 -7.51 10.04
C SER A 205 8.28 -7.49 11.58
N VAL A 206 7.29 -8.09 12.24
CA VAL A 206 7.23 -8.21 13.70
C VAL A 206 8.33 -9.14 14.24
N LEU A 207 8.62 -10.26 13.55
CA LEU A 207 9.73 -11.16 13.90
C LEU A 207 11.07 -10.43 13.82
N SER A 208 11.30 -9.60 12.80
CA SER A 208 12.50 -8.80 12.68
C SER A 208 12.59 -7.78 13.82
N ALA A 209 11.56 -6.96 14.02
CA ALA A 209 11.55 -5.92 15.04
C ALA A 209 11.65 -6.46 16.47
N LYS A 210 11.13 -7.66 16.74
CA LYS A 210 11.17 -8.31 18.05
C LYS A 210 12.59 -8.61 18.55
N ASN A 211 13.56 -8.78 17.65
CA ASN A 211 14.94 -9.14 17.94
C ASN A 211 15.87 -7.92 18.04
N GLU A 212 15.35 -6.71 17.88
CA GLU A 212 16.11 -5.46 17.95
C GLU A 212 16.48 -5.10 19.42
N GLU A 213 17.59 -4.38 19.57
CA GLU A 213 18.13 -3.99 20.88
C GLU A 213 17.18 -3.17 21.74
N PHE A 214 16.40 -2.28 21.12
CA PHE A 214 15.43 -1.45 21.83
C PHE A 214 14.32 -2.28 22.50
N VAL A 215 13.98 -3.46 21.96
CA VAL A 215 13.02 -4.39 22.57
C VAL A 215 13.62 -5.05 23.80
N THR A 216 14.91 -5.40 23.72
CA THR A 216 15.66 -5.95 24.86
C THR A 216 15.77 -4.94 25.99
N ALA A 217 16.09 -3.68 25.68
CA ALA A 217 16.13 -2.59 26.64
C ALA A 217 14.76 -2.35 27.30
N ALA A 218 13.67 -2.34 26.52
CA ALA A 218 12.31 -2.20 27.03
C ALA A 218 11.93 -3.35 27.98
N ARG A 219 12.41 -4.59 27.73
CA ARG A 219 12.21 -5.71 28.65
C ARG A 219 13.00 -5.54 29.96
N ALA A 220 14.24 -5.08 29.87
CA ALA A 220 15.09 -4.85 31.03
C ALA A 220 14.52 -3.77 31.97
N THR A 221 13.83 -2.75 31.42
CA THR A 221 13.13 -1.71 32.19
C THR A 221 11.76 -2.16 32.72
N GLY A 222 11.36 -3.43 32.53
CA GLY A 222 10.13 -3.99 33.10
C GLY A 222 8.85 -3.68 32.30
N ALA A 223 8.96 -3.27 31.03
CA ALA A 223 7.79 -3.01 30.19
C ALA A 223 6.94 -4.29 30.00
N SER A 224 5.62 -4.17 30.10
CA SER A 224 4.69 -5.29 29.89
C SER A 224 4.71 -5.78 28.43
N ARG A 225 4.37 -7.05 28.20
CA ARG A 225 4.31 -7.65 26.85
C ARG A 225 3.43 -6.87 25.89
N ALA A 226 2.27 -6.41 26.34
CA ALA A 226 1.35 -5.62 25.53
C ALA A 226 1.97 -4.26 25.18
N ARG A 227 2.62 -3.58 26.12
CA ARG A 227 3.30 -2.31 25.90
C ARG A 227 4.45 -2.46 24.90
N ILE A 228 5.24 -3.52 25.02
CA ILE A 228 6.33 -3.82 24.07
C ILE A 228 5.76 -4.00 22.65
N LEU A 229 4.70 -4.80 22.49
CA LEU A 229 4.07 -5.04 21.19
C LEU A 229 3.50 -3.75 20.60
N LEU A 230 2.63 -3.05 21.32
CA LEU A 230 1.87 -1.92 20.78
C LEU A 230 2.68 -0.63 20.63
N SER A 231 3.61 -0.35 21.58
CA SER A 231 4.34 0.91 21.61
C SER A 231 5.74 0.84 20.98
N HIS A 232 6.32 -0.35 20.85
CA HIS A 232 7.68 -0.50 20.32
C HIS A 232 7.73 -1.32 19.05
N ILE A 233 7.11 -2.51 18.99
CA ILE A 233 7.23 -3.40 17.83
C ILE A 233 6.34 -2.96 16.68
N ILE A 234 5.02 -2.77 16.90
CA ILE A 234 4.07 -2.41 15.85
C ILE A 234 4.49 -1.13 15.11
N PRO A 235 4.81 0.00 15.79
CA PRO A 235 5.20 1.22 15.08
C PRO A 235 6.44 1.05 14.20
N ASN A 236 7.41 0.25 14.63
CA ASN A 236 8.63 -0.04 13.87
C ASN A 236 8.42 -1.09 12.75
N SER A 237 7.31 -1.84 12.79
CA SER A 237 6.93 -2.82 11.78
C SER A 237 6.00 -2.24 10.70
N MET A 238 5.56 -0.97 10.81
CA MET A 238 4.53 -0.39 9.95
C MET A 238 4.97 -0.15 8.50
N ALA A 239 6.26 0.11 8.27
CA ALA A 239 6.74 0.50 6.94
C ALA A 239 6.38 -0.53 5.84
N PRO A 240 6.72 -1.83 5.95
CA PRO A 240 6.33 -2.82 4.94
C PRO A 240 4.81 -3.02 4.84
N ILE A 241 4.09 -2.83 5.95
CA ILE A 241 2.63 -2.97 6.00
C ILE A 241 1.96 -1.86 5.18
N ILE A 242 2.38 -0.61 5.37
CA ILE A 242 1.86 0.57 4.64
C ILE A 242 2.15 0.44 3.15
N VAL A 243 3.37 0.06 2.79
CA VAL A 243 3.76 -0.16 1.39
C VAL A 243 2.85 -1.19 0.73
N TYR A 244 2.67 -2.34 1.38
CA TYR A 244 1.80 -3.38 0.83
C TYR A 244 0.34 -2.93 0.77
N ALA A 245 -0.17 -2.28 1.80
CA ALA A 245 -1.55 -1.79 1.85
C ALA A 245 -1.87 -0.83 0.69
N THR A 246 -0.90 0.03 0.33
CA THR A 246 -1.07 0.97 -0.79
C THR A 246 -1.20 0.23 -2.13
N VAL A 247 -0.36 -0.77 -2.38
CA VAL A 247 -0.45 -1.61 -3.59
C VAL A 247 -1.71 -2.49 -3.58
N ALA A 248 -2.05 -3.06 -2.42
CA ALA A 248 -3.22 -3.92 -2.24
C ALA A 248 -4.52 -3.18 -2.56
N LEU A 249 -4.60 -1.87 -2.27
CA LEU A 249 -5.77 -1.05 -2.58
C LEU A 249 -6.06 -1.07 -4.10
N GLY A 250 -5.03 -0.84 -4.93
CA GLY A 250 -5.17 -0.97 -6.38
C GLY A 250 -5.60 -2.39 -6.81
N THR A 251 -5.03 -3.42 -6.19
CA THR A 251 -5.37 -4.81 -6.47
C THR A 251 -6.84 -5.13 -6.13
N PHE A 252 -7.38 -4.59 -5.03
CA PHE A 252 -8.79 -4.81 -4.67
C PHE A 252 -9.75 -4.03 -5.55
N ILE A 253 -9.38 -2.84 -6.05
CA ILE A 253 -10.17 -2.14 -7.08
C ILE A 253 -10.25 -2.98 -8.36
N VAL A 254 -9.13 -3.57 -8.81
CA VAL A 254 -9.12 -4.47 -9.98
C VAL A 254 -9.95 -5.73 -9.71
N SER A 255 -9.89 -6.28 -8.50
CA SER A 255 -10.66 -7.47 -8.12
C SER A 255 -12.18 -7.20 -8.15
N GLU A 256 -12.63 -6.04 -7.62
CA GLU A 256 -14.02 -5.60 -7.73
C GLU A 256 -14.43 -5.45 -9.20
N ALA A 257 -13.62 -4.72 -9.98
CA ALA A 257 -13.90 -4.51 -11.39
C ALA A 257 -13.99 -5.84 -12.17
N SER A 258 -13.12 -6.80 -11.85
CA SER A 258 -13.14 -8.14 -12.47
C SER A 258 -14.42 -8.91 -12.13
N LEU A 259 -14.87 -8.87 -10.86
CA LEU A 259 -16.14 -9.51 -10.45
C LEU A 259 -17.34 -8.82 -11.12
N SER A 260 -17.36 -7.50 -11.18
CA SER A 260 -18.42 -6.72 -11.82
C SER A 260 -18.43 -6.91 -13.33
N PHE A 261 -17.24 -6.98 -13.97
CA PHE A 261 -17.09 -7.32 -15.38
C PHE A 261 -17.68 -8.70 -15.73
N MET A 262 -17.54 -9.68 -14.84
CA MET A 262 -18.14 -11.02 -15.01
C MET A 262 -19.63 -11.06 -14.66
N GLY A 263 -20.24 -9.93 -14.29
CA GLY A 263 -21.65 -9.85 -13.88
C GLY A 263 -21.95 -10.46 -12.51
N ILE A 264 -20.90 -10.72 -11.71
CA ILE A 264 -21.00 -11.39 -10.40
C ILE A 264 -20.75 -10.40 -9.25
N GLY A 265 -20.17 -9.23 -9.53
CA GLY A 265 -19.80 -8.23 -8.56
C GLY A 265 -20.97 -7.44 -7.97
N LEU A 266 -20.93 -6.12 -8.12
CA LEU A 266 -21.95 -5.21 -7.63
C LEU A 266 -23.30 -5.42 -8.34
N PRO A 267 -24.43 -5.08 -7.69
CA PRO A 267 -25.74 -5.13 -8.34
C PRO A 267 -25.84 -4.05 -9.43
N THR A 268 -26.68 -4.28 -10.44
CA THR A 268 -26.87 -3.38 -11.58
C THR A 268 -27.40 -1.99 -11.18
N SER A 269 -27.97 -1.86 -9.98
CA SER A 269 -28.40 -0.58 -9.40
C SER A 269 -27.25 0.31 -8.95
N VAL A 270 -26.04 -0.22 -8.82
CA VAL A 270 -24.82 0.50 -8.42
C VAL A 270 -23.96 0.75 -9.65
N VAL A 271 -23.68 2.01 -9.93
CA VAL A 271 -22.75 2.41 -10.99
C VAL A 271 -21.33 2.16 -10.51
N SER A 272 -20.51 1.39 -11.27
CA SER A 272 -19.09 1.16 -11.03
C SER A 272 -18.34 1.04 -12.34
N TRP A 273 -17.05 1.33 -12.32
CA TRP A 273 -16.21 1.24 -13.51
C TRP A 273 -16.21 -0.18 -14.11
N GLY A 274 -16.18 -1.22 -13.25
CA GLY A 274 -16.21 -2.61 -13.69
C GLY A 274 -17.51 -3.00 -14.39
N ALA A 275 -18.66 -2.54 -13.89
CA ALA A 275 -19.96 -2.77 -14.52
C ALA A 275 -20.07 -2.03 -15.87
N ASP A 276 -19.54 -0.80 -15.94
CA ASP A 276 -19.54 -0.02 -17.18
C ASP A 276 -18.63 -0.64 -18.26
N ILE A 277 -17.45 -1.12 -17.87
CA ILE A 277 -16.56 -1.88 -18.77
C ILE A 277 -17.26 -3.14 -19.28
N SER A 278 -18.00 -3.85 -18.42
CA SER A 278 -18.76 -5.05 -18.83
C SER A 278 -19.85 -4.72 -19.86
N SER A 279 -20.64 -3.68 -19.62
CA SER A 279 -21.70 -3.28 -20.55
C SER A 279 -21.17 -2.76 -21.89
N ALA A 280 -20.01 -2.11 -21.87
CA ALA A 280 -19.36 -1.54 -23.05
C ALA A 280 -18.83 -2.59 -24.04
N GLN A 281 -18.62 -3.86 -23.63
CA GLN A 281 -18.13 -4.93 -24.50
C GLN A 281 -18.95 -5.09 -25.78
N THR A 282 -20.27 -4.97 -25.67
CA THR A 282 -21.17 -5.14 -26.82
C THR A 282 -21.05 -4.00 -27.83
N SER A 283 -20.49 -2.86 -27.42
CA SER A 283 -20.34 -1.67 -28.25
C SER A 283 -18.90 -1.47 -28.74
N LEU A 284 -17.97 -2.35 -28.37
CA LEU A 284 -16.53 -2.18 -28.67
C LEU A 284 -16.22 -1.99 -30.16
N ARG A 285 -16.97 -2.65 -31.04
CA ARG A 285 -16.75 -2.55 -32.49
C ARG A 285 -17.37 -1.31 -33.12
N THR A 286 -18.41 -0.76 -32.50
CA THR A 286 -19.16 0.39 -33.03
C THR A 286 -18.70 1.70 -32.40
N ASN A 287 -18.45 1.72 -31.12
CA ASN A 287 -17.97 2.88 -30.38
C ASN A 287 -17.00 2.44 -29.25
N PRO A 288 -15.69 2.30 -29.49
CA PRO A 288 -14.73 1.86 -28.49
C PRO A 288 -14.56 2.85 -27.33
N MET A 289 -14.95 4.11 -27.51
CA MET A 289 -14.83 5.13 -26.46
C MET A 289 -15.70 4.85 -25.23
N VAL A 290 -16.82 4.15 -25.40
CA VAL A 290 -17.70 3.71 -24.30
C VAL A 290 -16.91 2.86 -23.27
N LEU A 291 -15.99 2.01 -23.73
CA LEU A 291 -15.13 1.20 -22.88
C LEU A 291 -13.89 1.98 -22.42
N PHE A 292 -13.34 2.83 -23.30
CA PHE A 292 -12.08 3.52 -23.04
C PHE A 292 -12.16 4.42 -21.81
N TYR A 293 -13.23 5.21 -21.63
CA TYR A 293 -13.32 6.15 -20.54
C TYR A 293 -13.37 5.49 -19.13
N PRO A 294 -14.27 4.52 -18.86
CA PRO A 294 -14.25 3.83 -17.56
C PRO A 294 -13.00 2.96 -17.38
N GLY A 295 -12.47 2.38 -18.46
CA GLY A 295 -11.24 1.61 -18.45
C GLY A 295 -10.01 2.48 -18.12
N ALA A 296 -9.91 3.67 -18.71
CA ALA A 296 -8.86 4.62 -18.40
C ALA A 296 -8.94 5.14 -16.95
N ALA A 297 -10.14 5.46 -16.45
CA ALA A 297 -10.35 5.88 -15.07
C ALA A 297 -9.89 4.80 -14.08
N LEU A 298 -10.28 3.54 -14.33
CA LEU A 298 -9.83 2.39 -13.54
C LEU A 298 -8.30 2.24 -13.60
N ALA A 299 -7.74 2.19 -14.80
CA ALA A 299 -6.30 1.96 -15.00
C ALA A 299 -5.44 3.06 -14.38
N LEU A 300 -5.79 4.33 -14.59
CA LEU A 300 -5.07 5.47 -14.01
C LEU A 300 -5.13 5.46 -12.49
N THR A 301 -6.29 5.15 -11.91
CA THR A 301 -6.44 5.07 -10.45
C THR A 301 -5.58 3.94 -9.88
N VAL A 302 -5.65 2.75 -10.45
CA VAL A 302 -4.86 1.58 -10.00
C VAL A 302 -3.36 1.83 -10.15
N LEU A 303 -2.93 2.33 -11.32
CA LEU A 303 -1.51 2.68 -11.56
C LEU A 303 -1.01 3.68 -10.53
N SER A 304 -1.83 4.68 -10.17
CA SER A 304 -1.45 5.68 -9.18
C SER A 304 -1.27 5.10 -7.78
N PHE A 305 -2.08 4.12 -7.36
CA PHE A 305 -1.87 3.43 -6.10
C PHE A 305 -0.58 2.58 -6.12
N ILE A 306 -0.27 1.92 -7.23
CA ILE A 306 0.98 1.16 -7.39
C ILE A 306 2.19 2.12 -7.32
N MET A 307 2.16 3.22 -8.10
CA MET A 307 3.23 4.24 -8.08
C MET A 307 3.41 4.87 -6.70
N MET A 308 2.31 5.11 -5.98
CA MET A 308 2.36 5.61 -4.61
C MET A 308 3.03 4.59 -3.68
N GLY A 309 2.68 3.31 -3.79
CA GLY A 309 3.30 2.22 -3.01
C GLY A 309 4.80 2.13 -3.25
N ASP A 310 5.25 2.22 -4.50
CA ASP A 310 6.67 2.21 -4.85
C ASP A 310 7.40 3.44 -4.31
N ALA A 311 6.80 4.64 -4.44
CA ALA A 311 7.39 5.87 -3.89
C ALA A 311 7.54 5.80 -2.36
N VAL A 312 6.52 5.28 -1.66
CA VAL A 312 6.55 5.08 -0.20
C VAL A 312 7.60 4.04 0.19
N ARG A 313 7.70 2.92 -0.56
CA ARG A 313 8.70 1.89 -0.34
C ARG A 313 10.12 2.45 -0.41
N GLU A 314 10.44 3.18 -1.48
CA GLU A 314 11.77 3.76 -1.65
C GLU A 314 12.09 4.84 -0.60
N ALA A 315 11.10 5.62 -0.16
CA ALA A 315 11.30 6.63 0.86
C ALA A 315 11.56 6.02 2.25
N LEU A 316 10.99 4.84 2.52
CA LEU A 316 11.14 4.11 3.78
C LEU A 316 12.31 3.11 3.78
N ASP A 317 13.01 2.93 2.64
CA ASP A 317 14.16 2.01 2.56
C ASP A 317 15.38 2.59 3.30
N PRO A 318 15.87 1.89 4.37
CA PRO A 318 17.06 2.34 5.12
C PRO A 318 18.34 2.29 4.27
N LYS A 319 18.41 1.40 3.25
CA LYS A 319 19.60 1.23 2.40
C LYS A 319 19.81 2.37 1.40
N ALA A 320 18.80 3.19 1.16
CA ALA A 320 18.91 4.40 0.34
C ALA A 320 19.64 5.58 1.07
N ARG A 321 20.32 5.30 2.18
CA ARG A 321 21.11 6.27 2.98
C ARG A 321 22.54 6.50 2.45
N LYS A 322 22.82 6.13 1.18
CA LYS A 322 24.11 6.45 0.55
C LYS A 322 24.02 7.74 -0.24
#